data_e9a3a5a0bb89092ce00ac20e75bea513
#
_entry.id   e9a3a5a0bb89092ce00ac20e75bea513
#
_cell.length_a   1.000
_cell.length_b   1.000
_cell.length_c   1.000
_cell.angle_alpha   90.00
_cell.angle_beta   90.00
_cell.angle_gamma   90.00
#
_symmetry.space_group_name_H-M   'P 1'
#
loop_
_entity.id
_entity.type
_entity.pdbx_description
1 polymer ?
#
loop_
_entity_poly.entity_id
_entity_poly.type
_entity_poly.pdbx_seq_one_letter_code
_entity_poly.pdbx_strand_id
1 'polypeptide(L)'
;MLRPERQFLQVGAETIGSNRIEADIEVINLAYQSLSKIGIKEITLEVSSKIFLRKFFKKINQSKLEKKLTELIKIKDLNNCLKLLKNEKDKNLLINIFKCTGELKTIKKFLDKLKLDEETETEVKNLKKLVSKIELSKLDRINIDLSELDEKNYHDGLKFTFFSKNVRGEVASGGRYTIKNKNNTETATGFTCFMDTVLRASSFENIAKKILLPFNTDKKIKNNLIKKGFVLFSIFQATSDIKRDAKKFNCNYFLKNNLIKKI
;
A
#
# COMPACT_ATOMS: atom_id res chain seq x y z
N MET A 1 12.85 2.01 4.09
CA MET A 1 12.56 1.45 5.43
C MET A 1 13.22 0.08 5.53
N LEU A 2 14.03 -0.16 6.57
CA LEU A 2 14.59 -1.50 6.81
C LEU A 2 13.50 -2.37 7.41
N ARG A 3 13.11 -3.44 6.72
CA ARG A 3 12.22 -4.46 7.26
C ARG A 3 13.01 -5.40 8.16
N PRO A 4 12.50 -5.75 9.34
CA PRO A 4 13.21 -6.66 10.25
C PRO A 4 13.28 -8.09 9.71
N GLU A 5 12.34 -8.48 8.86
CA GLU A 5 12.26 -9.80 8.26
C GLU A 5 13.26 -9.94 7.10
N ARG A 6 14.07 -11.02 7.15
CA ARG A 6 15.01 -11.35 6.07
C ARG A 6 14.32 -11.98 4.84
N GLN A 7 13.13 -12.54 5.05
CA GLN A 7 12.32 -13.15 4.00
C GLN A 7 10.85 -12.70 4.20
N PHE A 8 10.23 -12.20 3.14
CA PHE A 8 8.83 -11.77 3.15
C PHE A 8 8.14 -12.16 1.85
N LEU A 9 6.85 -12.45 1.96
CA LEU A 9 6.01 -12.82 0.82
C LEU A 9 5.49 -11.56 0.13
N GLN A 10 5.51 -11.56 -1.20
CA GLN A 10 4.99 -10.48 -2.02
C GLN A 10 3.94 -11.02 -3.00
N VAL A 11 2.89 -10.22 -3.23
CA VAL A 11 1.88 -10.45 -4.26
C VAL A 11 1.67 -9.14 -4.99
N GLY A 12 1.67 -9.17 -6.31
CA GLY A 12 1.51 -7.96 -7.11
C GLY A 12 0.91 -8.23 -8.47
N ALA A 13 0.66 -7.16 -9.21
CA ALA A 13 0.22 -7.20 -10.60
C ALA A 13 0.83 -6.03 -11.38
N GLU A 14 0.99 -6.20 -12.66
CA GLU A 14 1.61 -5.23 -13.56
C GLU A 14 0.85 -5.13 -14.88
N THR A 15 0.77 -3.90 -15.41
CA THR A 15 0.31 -3.60 -16.76
C THR A 15 1.52 -3.14 -17.56
N ILE A 16 1.82 -3.84 -18.67
CA ILE A 16 2.99 -3.58 -19.51
C ILE A 16 2.54 -3.04 -20.88
N GLY A 17 3.33 -2.15 -21.48
CA GLY A 17 3.12 -1.63 -22.83
C GLY A 17 2.24 -0.38 -22.90
N SER A 18 1.88 0.25 -21.77
CA SER A 18 1.08 1.48 -21.77
C SER A 18 1.76 2.58 -20.95
N ASN A 19 1.87 3.77 -21.55
CA ASN A 19 2.34 4.99 -20.90
C ASN A 19 1.18 5.94 -20.50
N ARG A 20 -0.07 5.49 -20.67
CA ARG A 20 -1.26 6.30 -20.38
C ARG A 20 -1.57 6.29 -18.89
N ILE A 21 -2.12 7.40 -18.40
CA ILE A 21 -2.54 7.54 -16.99
C ILE A 21 -3.63 6.52 -16.61
N GLU A 22 -4.39 6.02 -17.57
CA GLU A 22 -5.40 5.00 -17.36
C GLU A 22 -4.80 3.70 -16.83
N ALA A 23 -3.59 3.33 -17.26
CA ALA A 23 -2.90 2.16 -16.74
C ALA A 23 -2.53 2.31 -15.25
N ASP A 24 -2.08 3.52 -14.84
CA ASP A 24 -1.81 3.78 -13.41
C ASP A 24 -3.10 3.74 -12.58
N ILE A 25 -4.19 4.32 -13.09
CA ILE A 25 -5.49 4.32 -12.42
C ILE A 25 -6.02 2.88 -12.24
N GLU A 26 -5.91 2.04 -13.26
CA GLU A 26 -6.32 0.64 -13.22
C GLU A 26 -5.53 -0.14 -12.17
N VAL A 27 -4.20 -0.02 -12.18
CA VAL A 27 -3.30 -0.72 -11.26
C VAL A 27 -3.54 -0.26 -9.81
N ILE A 28 -3.73 1.04 -9.58
CA ILE A 28 -4.05 1.59 -8.25
C ILE A 28 -5.41 1.10 -7.76
N ASN A 29 -6.44 1.11 -8.61
CA ASN A 29 -7.77 0.61 -8.25
C ASN A 29 -7.75 -0.89 -7.96
N LEU A 30 -6.99 -1.69 -8.73
CA LEU A 30 -6.83 -3.13 -8.49
C LEU A 30 -6.16 -3.38 -7.12
N ALA A 31 -5.08 -2.65 -6.82
CA ALA A 31 -4.41 -2.73 -5.52
C ALA A 31 -5.37 -2.36 -4.38
N TYR A 32 -6.06 -1.23 -4.49
CA TYR A 32 -7.02 -0.77 -3.50
C TYR A 32 -8.15 -1.78 -3.27
N GLN A 33 -8.78 -2.27 -4.33
CA GLN A 33 -9.86 -3.25 -4.25
C GLN A 33 -9.40 -4.57 -3.62
N SER A 34 -8.17 -5.01 -3.94
CA SER A 34 -7.57 -6.21 -3.34
C SER A 34 -7.40 -6.05 -1.83
N LEU A 35 -6.83 -4.91 -1.39
CA LEU A 35 -6.62 -4.60 0.02
C LEU A 35 -7.96 -4.47 0.78
N SER A 36 -8.95 -3.80 0.18
CA SER A 36 -10.29 -3.62 0.78
C SER A 36 -11.03 -4.94 0.93
N LYS A 37 -10.95 -5.84 -0.08
CA LYS A 37 -11.62 -7.16 -0.06
C LYS A 37 -11.10 -8.08 1.05
N ILE A 38 -9.84 -7.96 1.43
CA ILE A 38 -9.26 -8.71 2.56
C ILE A 38 -9.45 -8.01 3.91
N GLY A 39 -10.31 -6.99 3.96
CA GLY A 39 -10.76 -6.34 5.19
C GLY A 39 -9.83 -5.27 5.74
N ILE A 40 -8.87 -4.78 4.96
CA ILE A 40 -8.07 -3.62 5.37
C ILE A 40 -8.94 -2.36 5.29
N LYS A 41 -8.93 -1.56 6.35
CA LYS A 41 -9.74 -0.35 6.51
C LYS A 41 -8.86 0.87 6.79
N GLU A 42 -9.46 2.06 6.66
CA GLU A 42 -8.77 3.35 6.88
C GLU A 42 -7.46 3.44 6.09
N ILE A 43 -7.59 3.16 4.77
CA ILE A 43 -6.48 3.15 3.83
C ILE A 43 -6.13 4.61 3.46
N THR A 44 -4.84 4.93 3.48
CA THR A 44 -4.30 6.14 2.90
C THR A 44 -3.47 5.78 1.68
N LEU A 45 -3.87 6.29 0.53
CA LEU A 45 -3.08 6.25 -0.69
C LEU A 45 -2.24 7.53 -0.76
N GLU A 46 -0.93 7.39 -0.77
CA GLU A 46 0.00 8.48 -1.06
C GLU A 46 0.51 8.36 -2.49
N VAL A 47 0.44 9.46 -3.22
CA VAL A 47 0.85 9.56 -4.61
C VAL A 47 1.93 10.60 -4.76
N SER A 48 3.03 10.25 -5.41
CA SER A 48 4.13 11.15 -5.72
C SER A 48 4.48 11.12 -7.20
N SER A 49 5.13 12.18 -7.67
CA SER A 49 5.68 12.25 -9.01
C SER A 49 7.02 12.99 -8.96
N LYS A 50 8.07 12.33 -9.40
CA LYS A 50 9.41 12.89 -9.39
C LYS A 50 9.69 13.91 -10.50
N ILE A 51 8.75 14.10 -11.43
CA ILE A 51 8.92 15.02 -12.58
C ILE A 51 9.26 16.43 -12.09
N PHE A 52 8.59 16.91 -11.02
CA PHE A 52 8.79 18.27 -10.50
C PHE A 52 10.17 18.46 -9.88
N LEU A 53 10.64 17.56 -9.04
CA LEU A 53 11.99 17.61 -8.46
C LEU A 53 13.06 17.40 -9.53
N ARG A 54 12.84 16.49 -10.49
CA ARG A 54 13.74 16.30 -11.63
C ARG A 54 13.90 17.61 -12.45
N LYS A 55 12.80 18.30 -12.76
CA LYS A 55 12.83 19.62 -13.44
C LYS A 55 13.54 20.68 -12.62
N PHE A 56 13.28 20.71 -11.31
CA PHE A 56 13.94 21.60 -10.38
C PHE A 56 15.47 21.39 -10.37
N PHE A 57 15.96 20.15 -10.22
CA PHE A 57 17.38 19.84 -10.26
C PHE A 57 18.03 20.11 -11.62
N LYS A 58 17.34 19.76 -12.74
CA LYS A 58 17.81 20.08 -14.07
C LYS A 58 18.01 21.59 -14.27
N LYS A 59 17.14 22.41 -13.69
CA LYS A 59 17.24 23.87 -13.76
C LYS A 59 18.43 24.40 -12.96
N ILE A 60 18.68 23.83 -11.77
CA ILE A 60 19.83 24.23 -10.95
C ILE A 60 21.16 23.87 -11.61
N ASN A 61 21.23 22.72 -12.27
CA ASN A 61 22.40 22.21 -13.03
C ASN A 61 23.74 22.30 -12.25
N GLN A 62 23.73 21.99 -10.95
CA GLN A 62 24.92 22.01 -10.08
C GLN A 62 24.96 20.74 -9.23
N SER A 63 25.75 19.75 -9.64
CA SER A 63 25.77 18.40 -9.03
C SER A 63 26.12 18.39 -7.52
N LYS A 64 27.01 19.26 -7.07
CA LYS A 64 27.35 19.39 -5.61
C LYS A 64 26.17 19.94 -4.81
N LEU A 65 25.45 20.92 -5.36
CA LEU A 65 24.29 21.52 -4.71
C LEU A 65 23.11 20.53 -4.69
N GLU A 66 22.91 19.82 -5.80
CA GLU A 66 21.88 18.79 -5.93
C GLU A 66 22.02 17.70 -4.86
N LYS A 67 23.23 17.17 -4.62
CA LYS A 67 23.47 16.18 -3.56
C LYS A 67 23.07 16.69 -2.18
N LYS A 68 23.49 17.91 -1.82
CA LYS A 68 23.12 18.52 -0.53
C LYS A 68 21.62 18.75 -0.40
N LEU A 69 20.99 19.26 -1.45
CA LEU A 69 19.53 19.46 -1.47
C LEU A 69 18.79 18.14 -1.37
N THR A 70 19.25 17.08 -2.05
CA THR A 70 18.66 15.74 -1.97
C THR A 70 18.63 15.21 -0.54
N GLU A 71 19.73 15.35 0.21
CA GLU A 71 19.79 14.94 1.61
C GLU A 71 18.78 15.70 2.48
N LEU A 72 18.71 17.01 2.31
CA LEU A 72 17.79 17.88 3.06
C LEU A 72 16.31 17.64 2.67
N ILE A 73 16.01 17.42 1.38
CA ILE A 73 14.66 17.12 0.91
C ILE A 73 14.19 15.77 1.47
N LYS A 74 15.05 14.76 1.55
CA LYS A 74 14.73 13.46 2.17
C LYS A 74 14.24 13.59 3.60
N ILE A 75 14.84 14.47 4.39
CA ILE A 75 14.42 14.72 5.77
C ILE A 75 13.39 15.86 5.89
N LYS A 76 12.86 16.33 4.75
CA LYS A 76 11.87 17.43 4.67
C LYS A 76 12.35 18.76 5.29
N ASP A 77 13.65 19.03 5.30
CA ASP A 77 14.23 20.27 5.83
C ASP A 77 14.24 21.39 4.78
N LEU A 78 13.06 21.95 4.51
CA LEU A 78 12.89 23.04 3.56
C LEU A 78 13.73 24.27 3.94
N ASN A 79 13.82 24.61 5.25
CA ASN A 79 14.50 25.82 5.70
C ASN A 79 15.98 25.81 5.33
N ASN A 80 16.67 24.71 5.54
CA ASN A 80 18.07 24.58 5.15
C ASN A 80 18.25 24.45 3.63
N CYS A 81 17.28 23.85 2.90
CA CYS A 81 17.27 23.93 1.45
C CYS A 81 17.26 25.37 0.93
N LEU A 82 16.40 26.22 1.49
CA LEU A 82 16.25 27.61 1.05
C LEU A 82 17.52 28.45 1.33
N LYS A 83 18.28 28.15 2.40
CA LYS A 83 19.57 28.80 2.68
C LYS A 83 20.64 28.49 1.63
N LEU A 84 20.59 27.30 1.03
CA LEU A 84 21.53 26.88 -0.02
C LEU A 84 21.22 27.51 -1.38
N LEU A 85 19.97 27.91 -1.63
CA LEU A 85 19.54 28.48 -2.89
C LEU A 85 19.75 30.01 -2.91
N LYS A 86 20.40 30.51 -3.96
CA LYS A 86 20.64 31.95 -4.15
C LYS A 86 19.50 32.66 -4.90
N ASN A 87 18.85 31.95 -5.83
CA ASN A 87 17.85 32.53 -6.72
C ASN A 87 16.46 32.42 -6.10
N GLU A 88 15.76 33.54 -5.97
CA GLU A 88 14.40 33.59 -5.41
C GLU A 88 13.37 32.79 -6.25
N LYS A 89 13.53 32.69 -7.57
CA LYS A 89 12.67 31.86 -8.41
C LYS A 89 12.80 30.38 -8.08
N ASP A 90 14.02 29.93 -7.76
CA ASP A 90 14.30 28.52 -7.39
C ASP A 90 13.78 28.24 -5.97
N LYS A 91 13.93 29.17 -5.03
CA LYS A 91 13.33 29.06 -3.71
C LYS A 91 11.81 28.93 -3.80
N ASN A 92 11.17 29.82 -4.55
CA ASN A 92 9.71 29.80 -4.73
C ASN A 92 9.23 28.52 -5.39
N LEU A 93 9.96 27.98 -6.37
CA LEU A 93 9.64 26.71 -7.00
C LEU A 93 9.71 25.56 -5.97
N LEU A 94 10.79 25.47 -5.19
CA LEU A 94 10.93 24.44 -4.17
C LEU A 94 9.86 24.56 -3.08
N ILE A 95 9.53 25.77 -2.64
CA ILE A 95 8.44 26.04 -1.69
C ILE A 95 7.10 25.50 -2.24
N ASN A 96 6.79 25.75 -3.53
CA ASN A 96 5.56 25.27 -4.12
C ASN A 96 5.54 23.73 -4.23
N ILE A 97 6.66 23.08 -4.53
CA ILE A 97 6.78 21.60 -4.51
C ILE A 97 6.48 21.08 -3.10
N PHE A 98 7.09 21.62 -2.05
CA PHE A 98 6.85 21.20 -0.67
C PHE A 98 5.43 21.47 -0.18
N LYS A 99 4.79 22.56 -0.65
CA LYS A 99 3.39 22.88 -0.35
C LYS A 99 2.40 21.97 -1.10
N CYS A 100 2.86 21.18 -2.05
CA CYS A 100 2.08 20.14 -2.70
C CYS A 100 2.15 18.82 -1.92
N THR A 101 1.89 18.88 -0.60
CA THR A 101 1.76 17.74 0.30
C THR A 101 0.38 17.79 0.96
N GLY A 102 -0.45 16.75 0.76
CA GLY A 102 -1.80 16.62 1.31
C GLY A 102 -2.87 16.32 0.27
N GLU A 103 -4.14 16.52 0.63
CA GLU A 103 -5.28 16.29 -0.25
C GLU A 103 -5.32 17.30 -1.41
N LEU A 104 -5.78 16.86 -2.59
CA LEU A 104 -5.81 17.67 -3.81
C LEU A 104 -6.53 19.02 -3.61
N LYS A 105 -7.65 19.04 -2.86
CA LYS A 105 -8.40 20.29 -2.59
C LYS A 105 -7.56 21.35 -1.88
N THR A 106 -6.66 20.91 -0.99
CA THR A 106 -5.79 21.78 -0.19
C THR A 106 -4.60 22.31 -1.00
N ILE A 107 -4.01 21.44 -1.83
CA ILE A 107 -2.78 21.75 -2.56
C ILE A 107 -3.01 22.35 -3.95
N LYS A 108 -4.24 22.38 -4.45
CA LYS A 108 -4.59 22.78 -5.83
C LYS A 108 -3.92 24.08 -6.28
N LYS A 109 -3.95 25.13 -5.43
CA LYS A 109 -3.35 26.43 -5.74
C LYS A 109 -1.82 26.40 -5.90
N PHE A 110 -1.14 25.47 -5.23
CA PHE A 110 0.30 25.30 -5.35
C PHE A 110 0.63 24.40 -6.54
N LEU A 111 -0.16 23.36 -6.76
CA LEU A 111 -0.03 22.46 -7.90
C LEU A 111 -0.19 23.22 -9.23
N ASP A 112 -1.12 24.17 -9.32
CA ASP A 112 -1.28 24.99 -10.51
C ASP A 112 -0.08 25.90 -10.80
N LYS A 113 0.72 26.27 -9.79
CA LYS A 113 1.97 27.03 -9.96
C LYS A 113 3.14 26.17 -10.45
N LEU A 114 3.01 24.84 -10.48
CA LEU A 114 4.01 23.91 -10.98
C LEU A 114 3.87 23.58 -12.47
N LYS A 115 2.97 24.23 -13.18
CA LYS A 115 2.82 24.16 -14.65
C LYS A 115 3.90 25.01 -15.32
N LEU A 116 5.11 24.48 -15.40
CA LEU A 116 6.29 25.22 -15.87
C LEU A 116 6.53 25.04 -17.39
N ASP A 117 6.13 23.91 -17.91
CA ASP A 117 6.22 23.50 -19.31
C ASP A 117 5.15 22.45 -19.62
N GLU A 118 5.08 21.99 -20.88
CA GLU A 118 4.09 21.00 -21.34
C GLU A 118 4.12 19.69 -20.54
N GLU A 119 5.31 19.22 -20.17
CA GLU A 119 5.48 17.99 -19.39
C GLU A 119 4.87 18.13 -17.99
N THR A 120 5.19 19.20 -17.29
CA THR A 120 4.65 19.46 -15.94
C THR A 120 3.17 19.80 -15.97
N GLU A 121 2.67 20.48 -17.00
CA GLU A 121 1.24 20.73 -17.20
C GLU A 121 0.46 19.45 -17.42
N THR A 122 1.00 18.54 -18.25
CA THR A 122 0.43 17.20 -18.48
C THR A 122 0.39 16.42 -17.18
N GLU A 123 1.47 16.45 -16.40
CA GLU A 123 1.51 15.75 -15.12
C GLU A 123 0.52 16.29 -14.10
N VAL A 124 0.33 17.61 -14.03
CA VAL A 124 -0.73 18.21 -13.19
C VAL A 124 -2.12 17.75 -13.62
N LYS A 125 -2.38 17.65 -14.93
CA LYS A 125 -3.64 17.12 -15.48
C LYS A 125 -3.81 15.62 -15.09
N ASN A 126 -2.74 14.84 -15.22
CA ASN A 126 -2.72 13.42 -14.86
C ASN A 126 -3.02 13.20 -13.37
N LEU A 127 -2.36 13.92 -12.46
CA LEU A 127 -2.61 13.85 -11.02
C LEU A 127 -4.06 14.19 -10.67
N LYS A 128 -4.64 15.26 -11.27
CA LYS A 128 -6.04 15.62 -11.08
C LYS A 128 -6.99 14.53 -11.58
N LYS A 129 -6.72 13.97 -12.77
CA LYS A 129 -7.50 12.88 -13.36
C LYS A 129 -7.43 11.63 -12.49
N LEU A 130 -6.25 11.25 -12.03
CA LEU A 130 -6.03 10.10 -11.16
C LEU A 130 -6.88 10.23 -9.88
N VAL A 131 -6.75 11.34 -9.14
CA VAL A 131 -7.53 11.56 -7.90
C VAL A 131 -9.04 11.50 -8.16
N SER A 132 -9.52 11.98 -9.32
CA SER A 132 -10.94 11.97 -9.67
C SER A 132 -11.48 10.59 -10.07
N LYS A 133 -10.61 9.64 -10.41
CA LYS A 133 -10.97 8.30 -10.94
C LYS A 133 -10.70 7.15 -9.98
N ILE A 134 -10.03 7.42 -8.86
CA ILE A 134 -9.83 6.41 -7.83
C ILE A 134 -11.04 6.38 -6.91
N GLU A 135 -11.67 5.21 -6.83
CA GLU A 135 -12.88 4.97 -6.04
C GLU A 135 -12.50 4.52 -4.63
N LEU A 136 -12.37 5.47 -3.72
CA LEU A 136 -12.12 5.17 -2.31
C LEU A 136 -13.40 5.17 -1.47
N SER A 137 -13.40 4.43 -0.37
CA SER A 137 -14.44 4.53 0.64
C SER A 137 -14.40 5.89 1.36
N LYS A 138 -15.48 6.25 2.08
CA LYS A 138 -15.56 7.53 2.83
C LYS A 138 -14.51 7.67 3.93
N LEU A 139 -13.98 6.57 4.43
CA LEU A 139 -12.97 6.55 5.50
C LEU A 139 -11.54 6.61 4.98
N ASP A 140 -11.34 6.43 3.67
CA ASP A 140 -10.04 6.35 3.03
C ASP A 140 -9.65 7.71 2.43
N ARG A 141 -8.35 7.92 2.20
CA ARG A 141 -7.80 9.22 1.77
C ARG A 141 -6.82 9.06 0.64
N ILE A 142 -6.73 10.11 -0.19
CA ILE A 142 -5.64 10.27 -1.15
C ILE A 142 -4.84 11.51 -0.77
N ASN A 143 -3.57 11.33 -0.53
CA ASN A 143 -2.60 12.39 -0.36
C ASN A 143 -1.65 12.42 -1.56
N ILE A 144 -1.21 13.61 -1.93
CA ILE A 144 -0.15 13.84 -2.89
C ILE A 144 1.06 14.35 -2.10
N ASP A 145 2.27 13.88 -2.40
CA ASP A 145 3.54 14.43 -1.90
C ASP A 145 4.53 14.55 -3.04
N LEU A 146 4.67 15.78 -3.58
CA LEU A 146 5.60 16.03 -4.69
C LEU A 146 7.04 16.30 -4.23
N SER A 147 7.28 16.36 -2.92
CA SER A 147 8.61 16.47 -2.33
C SER A 147 9.21 15.13 -1.92
N GLU A 148 8.56 14.00 -2.27
CA GLU A 148 9.10 12.67 -2.04
C GLU A 148 10.20 12.35 -3.05
N LEU A 149 11.31 11.79 -2.56
CA LEU A 149 12.40 11.27 -3.36
C LEU A 149 12.41 9.74 -3.34
N ASP A 150 12.41 9.14 -4.53
CA ASP A 150 12.63 7.70 -4.68
C ASP A 150 14.12 7.39 -4.59
N GLU A 151 14.55 6.75 -3.51
CA GLU A 151 15.97 6.44 -3.24
C GLU A 151 16.60 5.55 -4.32
N LYS A 152 15.83 4.68 -4.93
CA LYS A 152 16.33 3.69 -5.90
C LYS A 152 16.26 4.16 -7.35
N ASN A 153 15.69 5.34 -7.62
CA ASN A 153 15.42 5.83 -8.99
C ASN A 153 14.76 4.78 -9.89
N TYR A 154 14.00 3.85 -9.29
CA TYR A 154 13.36 2.75 -10.00
C TYR A 154 12.15 3.22 -10.82
N HIS A 155 11.33 4.10 -10.25
CA HIS A 155 10.16 4.63 -10.95
C HIS A 155 10.55 5.83 -11.82
N ASP A 156 10.06 5.87 -13.05
CA ASP A 156 10.33 6.94 -14.00
C ASP A 156 9.28 8.05 -14.01
N GLY A 157 8.15 7.84 -13.36
CA GLY A 157 7.03 8.75 -13.32
C GLY A 157 6.35 8.76 -11.95
N LEU A 158 5.08 8.40 -11.99
CA LEU A 158 4.22 8.30 -10.82
C LEU A 158 4.64 7.13 -9.93
N LYS A 159 4.70 7.39 -8.63
CA LYS A 159 4.85 6.39 -7.57
C LYS A 159 3.67 6.49 -6.63
N PHE A 160 3.24 5.37 -6.06
CA PHE A 160 2.18 5.35 -5.07
C PHE A 160 2.47 4.34 -3.96
N THR A 161 1.94 4.63 -2.78
CA THR A 161 2.11 3.79 -1.59
C THR A 161 0.80 3.74 -0.81
N PHE A 162 0.41 2.56 -0.39
CA PHE A 162 -0.76 2.34 0.46
C PHE A 162 -0.32 2.13 1.90
N PHE A 163 -0.96 2.86 2.80
CA PHE A 163 -0.83 2.73 4.25
C PHE A 163 -2.18 2.37 4.86
N SER A 164 -2.17 1.77 6.02
CA SER A 164 -3.36 1.57 6.86
C SER A 164 -3.08 2.08 8.27
N LYS A 165 -4.09 2.69 8.90
CA LYS A 165 -3.96 3.35 10.20
C LYS A 165 -3.44 2.44 11.31
N ASN A 166 -3.82 1.16 11.27
CA ASN A 166 -3.59 0.22 12.38
C ASN A 166 -2.26 -0.53 12.30
N VAL A 167 -1.45 -0.29 11.28
CA VAL A 167 -0.15 -0.96 11.12
C VAL A 167 0.95 0.04 10.81
N ARG A 168 2.14 -0.28 11.29
CA ARG A 168 3.33 0.47 10.94
C ARG A 168 3.92 -0.10 9.65
N GLY A 169 4.21 0.78 8.68
CA GLY A 169 4.82 0.44 7.39
C GLY A 169 3.83 0.41 6.23
N GLU A 170 4.38 0.23 5.06
CA GLU A 170 3.65 0.16 3.81
C GLU A 170 2.87 -1.16 3.71
N VAL A 171 1.62 -1.09 3.27
CA VAL A 171 0.80 -2.27 2.98
C VAL A 171 1.05 -2.74 1.55
N ALA A 172 1.13 -1.78 0.63
CA ALA A 172 1.52 -2.00 -0.76
C ALA A 172 2.22 -0.76 -1.31
N SER A 173 3.07 -0.94 -2.30
CA SER A 173 3.65 0.17 -3.06
C SER A 173 3.83 -0.20 -4.52
N GLY A 174 3.92 0.82 -5.38
CA GLY A 174 4.07 0.63 -6.80
C GLY A 174 4.32 1.94 -7.54
N GLY A 175 4.31 1.85 -8.86
CA GLY A 175 4.51 3.03 -9.71
C GLY A 175 4.82 2.65 -11.14
N ARG A 176 5.08 3.68 -11.92
CA ARG A 176 5.46 3.56 -13.33
C ARG A 176 6.97 3.46 -13.45
N TYR A 177 7.43 2.53 -14.27
CA TYR A 177 8.85 2.30 -14.54
C TYR A 177 9.07 1.90 -16.00
N THR A 178 10.32 1.95 -16.45
CA THR A 178 10.71 1.63 -17.81
C THR A 178 11.54 0.35 -17.83
N ILE A 179 11.10 -0.62 -18.61
CA ILE A 179 11.82 -1.85 -18.91
C ILE A 179 12.69 -1.61 -20.13
N LYS A 180 14.00 -1.71 -19.95
CA LYS A 180 14.96 -1.62 -21.07
C LYS A 180 15.45 -3.00 -21.44
N ASN A 181 15.10 -3.46 -22.62
CA ASN A 181 15.69 -4.63 -23.24
C ASN A 181 16.62 -4.19 -24.38
N LYS A 182 17.53 -5.06 -24.86
CA LYS A 182 18.57 -4.70 -25.83
C LYS A 182 18.07 -3.90 -27.04
N ASN A 183 16.85 -4.15 -27.51
CA ASN A 183 16.28 -3.52 -28.69
C ASN A 183 14.96 -2.77 -28.45
N ASN A 184 14.37 -2.86 -27.26
CA ASN A 184 13.06 -2.27 -26.96
C ASN A 184 13.05 -1.60 -25.60
N THR A 185 12.27 -0.53 -25.51
CA THR A 185 11.97 0.16 -24.25
C THR A 185 10.47 0.12 -24.07
N GLU A 186 10.01 -0.48 -22.99
CA GLU A 186 8.60 -0.61 -22.66
C GLU A 186 8.29 0.07 -21.33
N THR A 187 7.15 0.71 -21.25
CA THR A 187 6.66 1.29 -20.00
C THR A 187 5.76 0.27 -19.28
N ALA A 188 5.94 0.13 -18.00
CA ALA A 188 5.10 -0.69 -17.14
C ALA A 188 4.65 0.10 -15.92
N THR A 189 3.47 -0.24 -15.40
CA THR A 189 2.98 0.21 -14.11
C THR A 189 2.55 -0.99 -13.31
N GLY A 190 3.02 -1.12 -12.08
CA GLY A 190 2.71 -2.25 -11.24
C GLY A 190 2.68 -1.91 -9.76
N PHE A 191 2.21 -2.85 -8.96
CA PHE A 191 2.25 -2.76 -7.50
C PHE A 191 2.67 -4.07 -6.87
N THR A 192 3.17 -3.97 -5.64
CA THR A 192 3.50 -5.08 -4.76
C THR A 192 2.84 -4.89 -3.41
N CYS A 193 2.08 -5.88 -2.96
CA CYS A 193 1.59 -6.00 -1.59
C CYS A 193 2.61 -6.71 -0.72
N PHE A 194 2.87 -6.18 0.46
CA PHE A 194 3.77 -6.75 1.45
C PHE A 194 2.98 -7.61 2.42
N MET A 195 2.95 -8.92 2.21
CA MET A 195 2.01 -9.83 2.86
C MET A 195 2.14 -9.90 4.37
N ASP A 196 3.33 -9.67 4.95
CA ASP A 196 3.53 -9.53 6.38
C ASP A 196 2.77 -8.32 6.97
N THR A 197 2.81 -7.17 6.29
CA THR A 197 2.06 -5.97 6.69
C THR A 197 0.57 -6.12 6.38
N VAL A 198 0.22 -6.74 5.24
CA VAL A 198 -1.16 -7.06 4.85
C VAL A 198 -1.84 -7.93 5.91
N LEU A 199 -1.19 -8.99 6.36
CA LEU A 199 -1.73 -9.88 7.41
C LEU A 199 -1.99 -9.14 8.72
N ARG A 200 -1.09 -8.26 9.13
CA ARG A 200 -1.27 -7.44 10.34
C ARG A 200 -2.37 -6.39 10.20
N ALA A 201 -2.55 -5.84 8.99
CA ALA A 201 -3.56 -4.82 8.70
C ALA A 201 -4.95 -5.41 8.47
N SER A 202 -5.04 -6.66 8.02
CA SER A 202 -6.30 -7.30 7.69
C SER A 202 -7.10 -7.60 8.96
N SER A 203 -8.39 -7.27 8.90
CA SER A 203 -9.36 -7.68 9.93
C SER A 203 -9.92 -9.08 9.66
N PHE A 204 -9.24 -9.86 8.82
CA PHE A 204 -9.65 -11.22 8.54
C PHE A 204 -9.38 -12.07 9.78
N GLU A 205 -10.29 -12.02 10.73
CA GLU A 205 -10.38 -13.07 11.72
C GLU A 205 -10.76 -14.34 10.96
N ASN A 206 -9.76 -15.12 10.63
CA ASN A 206 -10.00 -16.52 10.29
C ASN A 206 -10.46 -17.18 11.61
N ILE A 207 -11.73 -16.96 11.94
CA ILE A 207 -12.38 -17.70 13.04
C ILE A 207 -12.50 -19.13 12.52
N ALA A 208 -11.37 -19.84 12.59
CA ALA A 208 -11.36 -21.26 12.34
C ALA A 208 -12.49 -21.83 13.20
N LYS A 209 -13.47 -22.47 12.57
CA LYS A 209 -14.59 -23.12 13.26
C LYS A 209 -14.04 -24.30 14.07
N LYS A 210 -13.38 -24.00 15.21
CA LYS A 210 -12.76 -25.00 16.06
C LYS A 210 -13.85 -25.78 16.79
N ILE A 211 -13.85 -27.10 16.62
CA ILE A 211 -14.81 -27.99 17.28
C ILE A 211 -14.09 -29.01 18.14
N LEU A 212 -14.50 -29.13 19.41
CA LEU A 212 -14.05 -30.20 20.30
C LEU A 212 -14.89 -31.44 20.08
N LEU A 213 -14.20 -32.57 19.87
CA LEU A 213 -14.80 -33.87 19.63
C LEU A 213 -14.67 -34.75 20.87
N PRO A 214 -15.73 -35.53 21.21
CA PRO A 214 -15.62 -36.56 22.24
C PRO A 214 -14.55 -37.60 21.97
N PHE A 215 -14.08 -38.25 23.03
CA PHE A 215 -13.21 -39.42 22.88
C PHE A 215 -13.82 -40.47 21.97
N ASN A 216 -13.01 -41.09 21.11
CA ASN A 216 -13.42 -42.13 20.14
C ASN A 216 -14.49 -41.69 19.10
N THR A 217 -14.56 -40.41 18.77
CA THR A 217 -15.43 -39.95 17.65
C THR A 217 -15.09 -40.68 16.35
N ASP A 218 -16.11 -41.21 15.68
CA ASP A 218 -16.00 -41.98 14.44
C ASP A 218 -15.28 -41.19 13.31
N LYS A 219 -14.50 -41.91 12.50
CA LYS A 219 -13.73 -41.33 11.38
C LYS A 219 -14.62 -40.69 10.31
N LYS A 220 -15.83 -41.25 10.06
CA LYS A 220 -16.78 -40.70 9.09
C LYS A 220 -17.28 -39.34 9.55
N ILE A 221 -17.57 -39.19 10.86
CA ILE A 221 -17.98 -37.90 11.46
C ILE A 221 -16.86 -36.88 11.35
N LYS A 222 -15.62 -37.26 11.69
CA LYS A 222 -14.44 -36.40 11.53
C LYS A 222 -14.29 -35.91 10.11
N ASN A 223 -14.35 -36.78 9.12
CA ASN A 223 -14.22 -36.43 7.70
C ASN A 223 -15.33 -35.48 7.24
N ASN A 224 -16.56 -35.71 7.70
CA ASN A 224 -17.68 -34.82 7.37
C ASN A 224 -17.49 -33.41 7.95
N LEU A 225 -17.00 -33.32 9.19
CA LEU A 225 -16.72 -32.04 9.84
C LEU A 225 -15.58 -31.27 9.13
N ILE A 226 -14.53 -31.97 8.69
CA ILE A 226 -13.44 -31.36 7.89
C ILE A 226 -14.00 -30.81 6.58
N LYS A 227 -14.82 -31.58 5.85
CA LYS A 227 -15.50 -31.10 4.62
C LYS A 227 -16.37 -29.87 4.84
N LYS A 228 -16.95 -29.70 6.06
CA LYS A 228 -17.71 -28.51 6.46
C LYS A 228 -16.82 -27.34 6.95
N GLY A 229 -15.51 -27.46 6.83
CA GLY A 229 -14.55 -26.40 7.20
C GLY A 229 -14.27 -26.29 8.68
N PHE A 230 -14.51 -27.33 9.49
CA PHE A 230 -14.15 -27.34 10.91
C PHE A 230 -12.70 -27.76 11.11
N VAL A 231 -12.02 -27.09 12.04
CA VAL A 231 -10.74 -27.53 12.64
C VAL A 231 -11.05 -28.39 13.83
N LEU A 232 -10.60 -29.65 13.79
CA LEU A 232 -10.95 -30.66 14.77
C LEU A 232 -9.96 -30.69 15.94
N PHE A 233 -10.48 -30.64 17.16
CA PHE A 233 -9.77 -30.94 18.40
C PHE A 233 -10.36 -32.21 18.99
N SER A 234 -9.54 -33.21 19.27
CA SER A 234 -9.99 -34.48 19.88
C SER A 234 -9.42 -34.61 21.29
N ILE A 235 -10.26 -35.03 22.23
CA ILE A 235 -9.79 -35.43 23.57
C ILE A 235 -9.43 -36.93 23.56
N PHE A 236 -8.45 -37.29 24.38
CA PHE A 236 -7.91 -38.65 24.44
C PHE A 236 -8.49 -39.47 25.60
N GLN A 237 -9.43 -38.90 26.37
CA GLN A 237 -10.13 -39.57 27.46
C GLN A 237 -11.58 -39.07 27.56
N ALA A 238 -12.47 -39.88 28.15
CA ALA A 238 -13.85 -39.48 28.35
C ALA A 238 -13.92 -38.29 29.28
N THR A 239 -14.87 -37.37 29.03
CA THR A 239 -15.15 -36.21 29.88
C THR A 239 -16.62 -36.18 30.29
N SER A 240 -16.89 -35.68 31.50
CA SER A 240 -18.25 -35.44 31.97
C SER A 240 -18.85 -34.15 31.44
N ASP A 241 -18.00 -33.15 31.07
CA ASP A 241 -18.45 -31.84 30.59
C ASP A 241 -17.62 -31.37 29.40
N ILE A 242 -18.02 -31.83 28.22
CA ILE A 242 -17.35 -31.46 26.96
C ILE A 242 -17.45 -29.97 26.62
N LYS A 243 -18.52 -29.28 27.13
CA LYS A 243 -18.68 -27.83 26.94
C LYS A 243 -17.60 -27.03 27.69
N ARG A 244 -17.33 -27.42 28.94
CA ARG A 244 -16.27 -26.82 29.76
C ARG A 244 -14.89 -27.04 29.11
N ASP A 245 -14.65 -28.26 28.67
CA ASP A 245 -13.39 -28.58 28.01
C ASP A 245 -13.23 -27.85 26.67
N ALA A 246 -14.29 -27.70 25.88
CA ALA A 246 -14.26 -26.91 24.66
C ALA A 246 -13.86 -25.45 24.89
N LYS A 247 -14.35 -24.83 26.01
CA LYS A 247 -13.88 -23.49 26.40
C LYS A 247 -12.41 -23.48 26.77
N LYS A 248 -11.92 -24.48 27.52
CA LYS A 248 -10.52 -24.61 27.92
C LYS A 248 -9.58 -24.71 26.69
N PHE A 249 -10.01 -25.41 25.62
CA PHE A 249 -9.27 -25.55 24.36
C PHE A 249 -9.55 -24.44 23.35
N ASN A 250 -10.22 -23.35 23.74
CA ASN A 250 -10.57 -22.24 22.84
C ASN A 250 -11.29 -22.72 21.57
N CYS A 251 -12.18 -23.70 21.69
CA CYS A 251 -13.04 -24.15 20.62
C CYS A 251 -14.33 -23.34 20.61
N ASN A 252 -14.85 -23.00 19.44
CA ASN A 252 -16.11 -22.27 19.28
C ASN A 252 -17.33 -23.20 19.31
N TYR A 253 -17.08 -24.50 19.07
CA TYR A 253 -18.09 -25.55 18.96
C TYR A 253 -17.66 -26.81 19.71
N PHE A 254 -18.62 -27.65 20.02
CA PHE A 254 -18.38 -29.01 20.53
C PHE A 254 -19.40 -29.98 19.93
N LEU A 255 -19.00 -31.24 19.81
CA LEU A 255 -19.86 -32.32 19.35
C LEU A 255 -20.49 -33.03 20.57
N LYS A 256 -21.83 -33.10 20.64
CA LYS A 256 -22.54 -33.85 21.66
C LYS A 256 -23.71 -34.62 21.01
N ASN A 257 -23.75 -35.93 21.18
CA ASN A 257 -24.75 -36.83 20.57
C ASN A 257 -24.82 -36.64 19.03
N ASN A 258 -23.69 -36.57 18.38
CA ASN A 258 -23.53 -36.31 16.96
C ASN A 258 -24.09 -34.96 16.45
N LEU A 259 -24.46 -34.07 17.34
CA LEU A 259 -24.94 -32.73 17.02
C LEU A 259 -23.84 -31.68 17.32
N ILE A 260 -23.65 -30.76 16.36
CA ILE A 260 -22.77 -29.61 16.52
C ILE A 260 -23.47 -28.58 17.41
N LYS A 261 -22.84 -28.21 18.51
CA LYS A 261 -23.34 -27.17 19.41
C LYS A 261 -22.32 -26.03 19.51
N LYS A 262 -22.82 -24.81 19.48
CA LYS A 262 -22.01 -23.61 19.68
C LYS A 262 -21.85 -23.37 21.20
N ILE A 263 -20.71 -22.84 21.61
CA ILE A 263 -20.42 -22.52 23.03
C ILE A 263 -21.15 -21.24 23.47
#